data_35fcd9b411a7d437afc362ddaba32369
#
_entry.id   35fcd9b411a7d437afc362ddaba32369
#
_cell.length_a   1.000
_cell.length_b   1.000
_cell.length_c   1.000
_cell.angle_alpha   90.00
_cell.angle_beta   90.00
_cell.angle_gamma   90.00
#
_symmetry.space_group_name_H-M   'P 1'
#
loop_
_entity.id
_entity.type
_entity.pdbx_description
1 polymer ?
#
loop_
_entity_poly.entity_id
_entity_poly.type
_entity_poly.pdbx_seq_one_letter_code
_entity_poly.pdbx_strand_id
1 'polypeptide(L)'
;MKIKYWDKTDLPIKVISKDRDLKVGIFENCTIEGHNVHYPQPLIKTGNELLLPTIERFMSLGRGTVYEDSMEWNCKNKKVKNVVKDPVFYFVYNCANYFHWIYDTVPYLHSYFIERKRNPNLKILMSPAQGEKDLYPFVYETLELLGISKKDILFLNEETEYKTMFIGSSLTHNRMSLEPPHPGLFSIINCMKGSDSSLDKIYVSRRTWTQKKSSNIGTDYTKQRMCMNEDDLVNYLVGKGYKEIFCENYSMKEKIGIFRNAKSVVGASGGGLCNVIFCSSDTEVLSINSPEFYPTNERLKNAMNHTKIRMFDHTKFHKPIKGQIVDKNALSISGGLNSPWLIDMDQFINDFEA
;
A
#
# COMPACT_ATOMS: atom_id res chain seq x y z
N MET A 1 -2.97 1.08 25.88
CA MET A 1 -1.85 1.47 25.00
C MET A 1 -0.76 2.10 25.85
N LYS A 2 0.46 1.57 25.82
CA LYS A 2 1.60 2.14 26.54
C LYS A 2 2.32 3.12 25.62
N ILE A 3 2.41 4.38 26.03
CA ILE A 3 3.18 5.39 25.34
C ILE A 3 4.55 5.46 26.00
N LYS A 4 5.55 4.90 25.32
CA LYS A 4 6.94 4.94 25.73
C LYS A 4 7.47 6.34 25.40
N TYR A 5 8.10 7.04 26.28
CA TYR A 5 8.61 8.41 26.13
C TYR A 5 7.63 9.58 26.33
N TRP A 6 6.44 9.32 26.82
CA TRP A 6 5.54 10.39 27.18
C TRP A 6 5.20 10.35 28.67
N ASP A 7 5.86 11.16 29.44
CA ASP A 7 5.78 11.13 30.91
C ASP A 7 4.47 11.72 31.48
N LYS A 8 3.52 12.17 30.66
CA LYS A 8 2.40 13.00 31.15
C LYS A 8 1.09 12.84 30.38
N THR A 9 0.66 11.65 29.98
CA THR A 9 -0.63 11.58 29.34
C THR A 9 -1.69 10.85 30.15
N ASP A 10 -2.52 11.65 30.79
CA ASP A 10 -3.85 11.25 31.22
C ASP A 10 -4.91 11.52 30.13
N LEU A 11 -4.48 11.92 28.90
CA LEU A 11 -5.41 12.26 27.84
C LEU A 11 -5.97 10.99 27.19
N PRO A 12 -7.29 10.93 26.97
CA PRO A 12 -7.91 9.80 26.30
C PRO A 12 -7.46 9.72 24.83
N ILE A 13 -7.18 8.50 24.35
CA ILE A 13 -6.82 8.26 22.96
C ILE A 13 -8.04 7.80 22.19
N LYS A 14 -8.40 8.56 21.16
CA LYS A 14 -9.48 8.26 20.23
C LYS A 14 -8.93 7.73 18.92
N VAL A 15 -9.36 6.53 18.56
CA VAL A 15 -9.03 5.91 17.26
C VAL A 15 -10.11 6.25 16.25
N ILE A 16 -9.73 6.86 15.13
CA ILE A 16 -10.67 7.37 14.12
C ILE A 16 -11.10 6.29 13.14
N SER A 17 -10.24 5.35 12.84
CA SER A 17 -10.44 4.37 11.75
C SER A 17 -11.28 3.13 12.12
N LYS A 18 -11.87 3.07 13.30
CA LYS A 18 -12.60 1.86 13.78
C LYS A 18 -13.96 1.63 13.12
N ASP A 19 -14.51 2.61 12.47
CA ASP A 19 -15.87 2.54 11.91
C ASP A 19 -15.85 2.14 10.43
N ARG A 20 -16.68 1.14 10.07
CA ARG A 20 -16.93 0.76 8.66
C ARG A 20 -17.74 1.80 7.90
N ASP A 21 -18.52 2.61 8.62
CA ASP A 21 -19.23 3.71 8.02
C ASP A 21 -18.23 4.79 7.64
N LEU A 22 -18.37 5.32 6.41
CA LEU A 22 -17.58 6.44 5.95
C LEU A 22 -17.84 7.66 6.81
N LYS A 23 -17.01 7.85 7.81
CA LYS A 23 -17.05 9.01 8.69
C LYS A 23 -15.84 9.89 8.46
N VAL A 24 -16.09 11.18 8.46
CA VAL A 24 -15.04 12.19 8.48
C VAL A 24 -15.13 12.93 9.80
N GLY A 25 -14.09 12.83 10.61
CA GLY A 25 -13.94 13.66 11.80
C GLY A 25 -13.39 15.02 11.42
N ILE A 26 -13.91 16.08 12.05
CA ILE A 26 -13.41 17.44 11.91
C ILE A 26 -12.86 17.86 13.30
N PHE A 27 -11.60 18.25 13.31
CA PHE A 27 -10.89 18.60 14.53
C PHE A 27 -10.24 19.96 14.40
N GLU A 28 -10.19 20.70 15.49
CA GLU A 28 -9.67 22.08 15.53
C GLU A 28 -8.38 22.17 16.34
N ASN A 29 -7.52 23.12 15.95
CA ASN A 29 -6.27 23.42 16.63
C ASN A 29 -5.40 22.19 16.90
N CYS A 30 -5.19 21.40 15.82
CA CYS A 30 -4.46 20.14 15.88
C CYS A 30 -2.95 20.36 15.86
N THR A 31 -2.22 19.65 16.73
CA THR A 31 -0.76 19.58 16.73
C THR A 31 -0.28 18.14 16.68
N ILE A 32 0.95 17.93 16.22
CA ILE A 32 1.57 16.61 16.18
C ILE A 32 2.38 16.39 17.45
N GLU A 33 1.97 15.47 18.28
CA GLU A 33 2.63 15.18 19.55
C GLU A 33 3.74 14.13 19.45
N GLY A 34 3.69 13.30 18.41
CA GLY A 34 4.71 12.28 18.20
C GLY A 34 4.39 11.37 17.02
N HIS A 35 5.34 10.47 16.74
CA HIS A 35 5.21 9.46 15.69
C HIS A 35 5.43 8.06 16.26
N ASN A 36 4.76 7.08 15.68
CA ASN A 36 5.03 5.69 16.01
C ASN A 36 6.45 5.32 15.59
N VAL A 37 7.18 4.59 16.45
CA VAL A 37 8.58 4.22 16.22
C VAL A 37 8.75 3.29 15.00
N HIS A 38 7.74 2.47 14.74
CA HIS A 38 7.81 1.44 13.70
C HIS A 38 7.05 1.81 12.42
N TYR A 39 6.17 2.81 12.47
CA TYR A 39 5.29 3.18 11.36
C TYR A 39 5.13 4.70 11.27
N PRO A 40 5.00 5.27 10.06
CA PRO A 40 4.86 6.71 9.87
C PRO A 40 3.45 7.20 10.25
N GLN A 41 3.01 6.90 11.47
CA GLN A 41 1.71 7.33 11.99
C GLN A 41 1.91 8.36 13.06
N PRO A 42 1.35 9.57 12.91
CA PRO A 42 1.41 10.59 13.93
C PRO A 42 0.37 10.35 15.02
N LEU A 43 0.69 10.80 16.20
CA LEU A 43 -0.25 11.05 17.28
C LEU A 43 -0.62 12.52 17.25
N ILE A 44 -1.90 12.81 17.05
CA ILE A 44 -2.41 14.16 16.88
C ILE A 44 -3.13 14.59 18.17
N LYS A 45 -2.80 15.77 18.65
CA LYS A 45 -3.51 16.38 19.78
C LYS A 45 -4.52 17.41 19.31
N THR A 46 -5.71 17.38 19.86
CA THR A 46 -6.75 18.39 19.70
C THR A 46 -7.45 18.59 21.04
N GLY A 47 -7.47 19.83 21.56
CA GLY A 47 -8.02 20.10 22.89
C GLY A 47 -7.43 19.18 23.96
N ASN A 48 -8.29 18.38 24.60
CA ASN A 48 -7.93 17.42 25.65
C ASN A 48 -7.94 15.96 25.14
N GLU A 49 -7.86 15.74 23.84
CA GLU A 49 -7.87 14.39 23.25
C GLU A 49 -6.61 14.17 22.42
N LEU A 50 -6.22 12.90 22.33
CA LEU A 50 -5.23 12.41 21.39
C LEU A 50 -5.93 11.56 20.32
N LEU A 51 -5.66 11.88 19.07
CA LEU A 51 -6.21 11.20 17.93
C LEU A 51 -5.17 10.27 17.32
N LEU A 52 -5.55 9.04 17.14
CA LEU A 52 -4.81 8.07 16.34
C LEU A 52 -5.58 7.82 15.04
N PRO A 53 -5.12 8.38 13.90
CA PRO A 53 -5.86 8.31 12.64
C PRO A 53 -6.08 6.89 12.14
N THR A 54 -5.13 5.99 12.36
CA THR A 54 -5.23 4.60 11.91
C THR A 54 -4.41 3.65 12.77
N ILE A 55 -5.05 2.61 13.32
CA ILE A 55 -4.38 1.46 13.94
C ILE A 55 -4.83 0.13 13.33
N GLU A 56 -5.74 0.13 12.37
CA GLU A 56 -6.41 -1.09 11.89
C GLU A 56 -5.47 -2.10 11.25
N ARG A 57 -4.33 -1.64 10.71
CA ARG A 57 -3.30 -2.54 10.19
C ARG A 57 -2.81 -3.53 11.24
N PHE A 58 -2.68 -3.11 12.48
CA PHE A 58 -2.19 -3.97 13.56
C PHE A 58 -3.21 -5.03 13.94
N MET A 59 -4.49 -4.70 13.81
CA MET A 59 -5.58 -5.61 14.13
C MET A 59 -5.85 -6.60 12.99
N SER A 60 -5.65 -6.21 11.73
CA SER A 60 -5.84 -7.07 10.56
C SER A 60 -4.84 -8.21 10.43
N LEU A 61 -3.70 -8.14 11.11
CA LEU A 61 -2.68 -9.19 11.09
C LEU A 61 -3.00 -10.37 12.04
N GLY A 62 -4.22 -10.45 12.58
CA GLY A 62 -4.64 -11.54 13.46
C GLY A 62 -3.89 -11.64 14.80
N ARG A 63 -3.07 -10.63 15.09
CA ARG A 63 -2.24 -10.60 16.31
C ARG A 63 -2.89 -9.82 17.46
N GLY A 64 -4.20 -9.62 17.39
CA GLY A 64 -5.05 -9.18 18.48
C GLY A 64 -4.57 -7.95 19.25
N THR A 65 -5.12 -7.77 20.42
CA THR A 65 -4.88 -6.69 21.39
C THR A 65 -3.42 -6.51 21.84
N VAL A 66 -2.54 -7.46 21.57
CA VAL A 66 -1.11 -7.40 21.96
C VAL A 66 -0.37 -6.20 21.36
N TYR A 67 -0.78 -5.71 20.20
CA TYR A 67 -0.15 -4.56 19.57
C TYR A 67 -0.62 -3.21 20.12
N GLU A 68 -1.85 -3.11 20.57
CA GLU A 68 -2.33 -1.88 21.21
C GLU A 68 -1.51 -1.56 22.47
N ASP A 69 -1.13 -2.59 23.23
CA ASP A 69 -0.33 -2.47 24.44
C ASP A 69 1.17 -2.26 24.21
N SER A 70 1.66 -2.57 23.01
CA SER A 70 3.09 -2.49 22.66
C SER A 70 3.47 -1.33 21.74
N MET A 71 2.54 -0.43 21.41
CA MET A 71 2.84 0.72 20.56
C MET A 71 3.81 1.68 21.26
N GLU A 72 4.96 1.89 20.61
CA GLU A 72 5.97 2.84 21.05
C GLU A 72 5.86 4.14 20.26
N TRP A 73 5.81 5.25 20.96
CA TRP A 73 5.71 6.58 20.36
C TRP A 73 6.93 7.42 20.70
N ASN A 74 7.52 8.03 19.68
CA ASN A 74 8.56 9.03 19.86
C ASN A 74 7.91 10.40 19.97
N CYS A 75 7.65 10.84 21.20
CA CYS A 75 7.04 12.13 21.49
C CYS A 75 8.14 13.14 21.77
N LYS A 76 8.14 14.24 21.04
CA LYS A 76 9.04 15.36 21.24
C LYS A 76 8.24 16.59 21.64
N ASN A 77 8.57 17.18 22.77
CA ASN A 77 8.03 18.48 23.16
C ASN A 77 8.54 19.55 22.19
N LYS A 78 7.84 19.72 21.07
CA LYS A 78 8.13 20.78 20.10
C LYS A 78 7.21 21.97 20.34
N LYS A 79 7.79 23.17 20.35
CA LYS A 79 7.00 24.41 20.39
C LYS A 79 6.41 24.65 19.00
N VAL A 80 5.13 24.97 18.96
CA VAL A 80 4.47 25.45 17.74
C VAL A 80 5.14 26.75 17.30
N LYS A 81 5.59 26.79 16.06
CA LYS A 81 6.21 27.96 15.41
C LYS A 81 5.37 28.49 14.25
N ASN A 82 4.54 27.63 13.66
CA ASN A 82 3.76 27.94 12.48
C ASN A 82 2.29 27.64 12.72
N VAL A 83 1.42 28.31 11.96
CA VAL A 83 -0.02 28.08 11.97
C VAL A 83 -0.50 27.96 10.53
N VAL A 84 -1.13 26.83 10.19
CA VAL A 84 -1.83 26.62 8.94
C VAL A 84 -3.30 26.93 9.15
N LYS A 85 -3.79 27.98 8.47
CA LYS A 85 -5.18 28.46 8.58
C LYS A 85 -6.11 27.75 7.60
N ASP A 86 -5.62 27.38 6.42
CA ASP A 86 -6.39 26.61 5.44
C ASP A 86 -6.75 25.24 6.02
N PRO A 87 -7.95 24.72 5.74
CA PRO A 87 -8.33 23.40 6.19
C PRO A 87 -7.44 22.33 5.53
N VAL A 88 -7.08 21.31 6.31
CA VAL A 88 -6.26 20.21 5.83
C VAL A 88 -7.00 18.89 5.98
N PHE A 89 -6.84 18.00 5.03
CA PHE A 89 -7.28 16.62 5.09
C PHE A 89 -6.06 15.75 5.40
N TYR A 90 -6.04 15.14 6.56
CA TYR A 90 -4.97 14.22 6.90
C TYR A 90 -5.09 12.96 6.05
N PHE A 91 -4.12 12.79 5.18
CA PHE A 91 -4.12 11.75 4.17
C PHE A 91 -2.81 11.00 4.22
N VAL A 92 -2.62 10.20 5.23
CA VAL A 92 -1.47 9.29 5.20
C VAL A 92 -1.74 8.04 6.00
N TYR A 93 -1.67 6.94 5.29
CA TYR A 93 -1.38 5.68 5.89
C TYR A 93 0.05 5.25 5.55
N ASN A 94 0.35 5.07 4.28
CA ASN A 94 1.68 4.66 3.82
C ASN A 94 1.89 5.04 2.35
N CYS A 95 2.69 6.06 2.11
CA CYS A 95 3.10 6.48 0.77
C CYS A 95 4.46 5.91 0.34
N ALA A 96 5.14 5.15 1.19
CA ALA A 96 6.44 4.56 0.91
C ALA A 96 6.36 3.23 0.18
N ASN A 97 5.33 2.44 0.44
CA ASN A 97 5.12 1.14 -0.16
C ASN A 97 4.02 1.22 -1.21
N TYR A 98 4.33 0.85 -2.44
CA TYR A 98 3.41 0.96 -3.57
C TYR A 98 2.08 0.23 -3.36
N PHE A 99 2.10 -1.01 -2.81
CA PHE A 99 0.87 -1.75 -2.50
C PHE A 99 -0.01 -0.98 -1.51
N HIS A 100 0.58 -0.52 -0.40
CA HIS A 100 -0.16 0.22 0.62
C HIS A 100 -0.61 1.59 0.12
N TRP A 101 0.15 2.21 -0.77
CA TRP A 101 -0.27 3.44 -1.43
C TRP A 101 -1.57 3.23 -2.21
N ILE A 102 -1.56 2.30 -3.17
CA ILE A 102 -2.70 2.08 -4.06
C ILE A 102 -3.91 1.51 -3.32
N TYR A 103 -3.69 0.50 -2.47
CA TYR A 103 -4.78 -0.26 -1.86
C TYR A 103 -5.29 0.34 -0.57
N ASP A 104 -4.42 0.85 0.28
CA ASP A 104 -4.78 1.30 1.62
C ASP A 104 -4.86 2.82 1.75
N THR A 105 -4.10 3.58 0.96
CA THR A 105 -3.98 5.04 1.12
C THR A 105 -4.83 5.81 0.12
N VAL A 106 -4.72 5.54 -1.16
CA VAL A 106 -5.52 6.19 -2.22
C VAL A 106 -7.02 6.17 -1.94
N PRO A 107 -7.61 5.10 -1.38
CA PRO A 107 -9.04 5.08 -1.08
C PRO A 107 -9.54 6.18 -0.15
N TYR A 108 -8.71 6.71 0.75
CA TYR A 108 -9.08 7.85 1.60
C TYR A 108 -9.50 9.09 0.80
N LEU A 109 -9.05 9.21 -0.46
CA LEU A 109 -9.44 10.32 -1.34
C LEU A 109 -10.94 10.36 -1.63
N HIS A 110 -11.67 9.27 -1.43
CA HIS A 110 -13.13 9.30 -1.52
C HIS A 110 -13.71 10.36 -0.58
N SER A 111 -13.33 10.31 0.69
CA SER A 111 -13.77 11.29 1.69
C SER A 111 -13.22 12.69 1.43
N TYR A 112 -11.96 12.78 0.98
CA TYR A 112 -11.35 14.06 0.60
C TYR A 112 -12.16 14.76 -0.50
N PHE A 113 -12.54 14.06 -1.56
CA PHE A 113 -13.29 14.70 -2.66
C PHE A 113 -14.70 15.13 -2.24
N ILE A 114 -15.33 14.43 -1.31
CA ILE A 114 -16.60 14.86 -0.73
C ILE A 114 -16.41 16.17 0.03
N GLU A 115 -15.41 16.24 0.89
CA GLU A 115 -15.16 17.42 1.71
C GLU A 115 -14.60 18.60 0.90
N ARG A 116 -13.82 18.37 -0.15
CA ARG A 116 -13.30 19.43 -1.02
C ARG A 116 -14.39 20.18 -1.76
N LYS A 117 -15.51 19.55 -2.07
CA LYS A 117 -16.68 20.24 -2.64
C LYS A 117 -17.24 21.32 -1.72
N ARG A 118 -17.17 21.10 -0.40
CA ARG A 118 -17.61 22.04 0.63
C ARG A 118 -16.51 23.04 1.01
N ASN A 119 -15.27 22.61 0.89
CA ASN A 119 -14.07 23.36 1.26
C ASN A 119 -13.09 23.43 0.08
N PRO A 120 -13.26 24.36 -0.90
CA PRO A 120 -12.43 24.38 -2.11
C PRO A 120 -10.92 24.55 -1.84
N ASN A 121 -10.56 25.17 -0.72
CA ASN A 121 -9.16 25.36 -0.30
C ASN A 121 -8.60 24.20 0.52
N LEU A 122 -9.34 23.11 0.67
CA LEU A 122 -8.89 21.94 1.44
C LEU A 122 -7.60 21.38 0.84
N LYS A 123 -6.53 21.36 1.65
CA LYS A 123 -5.23 20.80 1.28
C LYS A 123 -5.11 19.37 1.77
N ILE A 124 -4.27 18.58 1.11
CA ILE A 124 -3.90 17.25 1.59
C ILE A 124 -2.65 17.38 2.45
N LEU A 125 -2.72 16.86 3.67
CA LEU A 125 -1.60 16.82 4.59
C LEU A 125 -0.95 15.43 4.51
N MET A 126 0.29 15.36 4.05
CA MET A 126 1.05 14.13 3.81
C MET A 126 2.42 14.15 4.48
N SER A 127 2.98 12.97 4.70
CA SER A 127 4.38 12.81 5.11
C SER A 127 5.15 12.02 4.05
N PRO A 128 6.35 12.46 3.66
CA PRO A 128 7.29 11.60 2.93
C PRO A 128 7.61 10.33 3.71
N ALA A 129 8.17 9.34 3.03
CA ALA A 129 8.71 8.16 3.70
C ALA A 129 9.82 8.54 4.70
N GLN A 130 10.01 7.72 5.72
CA GLN A 130 11.05 7.98 6.71
C GLN A 130 12.43 8.10 6.05
N GLY A 131 13.10 9.21 6.30
CA GLY A 131 14.40 9.52 5.70
C GLY A 131 14.36 10.21 4.34
N GLU A 132 13.19 10.28 3.71
CA GLU A 132 13.01 10.96 2.43
C GLU A 132 12.58 12.43 2.65
N LYS A 133 12.95 13.28 1.68
CA LYS A 133 12.56 14.70 1.69
C LYS A 133 11.34 14.99 0.83
N ASP A 134 10.96 14.06 -0.02
CA ASP A 134 9.88 14.21 -0.99
C ASP A 134 9.11 12.91 -1.15
N LEU A 135 7.95 12.98 -1.80
CA LEU A 135 7.14 11.81 -2.12
C LEU A 135 7.71 11.09 -3.35
N TYR A 136 7.48 9.79 -3.45
CA TYR A 136 7.88 9.02 -4.62
C TYR A 136 7.12 9.45 -5.88
N PRO A 137 7.71 9.28 -7.09
CA PRO A 137 7.07 9.66 -8.35
C PRO A 137 5.68 9.07 -8.51
N PHE A 138 5.48 7.79 -8.20
CA PHE A 138 4.18 7.13 -8.33
C PHE A 138 3.07 7.76 -7.46
N VAL A 139 3.44 8.41 -6.35
CA VAL A 139 2.49 9.13 -5.50
C VAL A 139 1.98 10.37 -6.22
N TYR A 140 2.89 11.18 -6.76
CA TYR A 140 2.53 12.38 -7.53
C TYR A 140 1.73 12.04 -8.78
N GLU A 141 2.19 11.05 -9.54
CA GLU A 141 1.50 10.59 -10.75
C GLU A 141 0.07 10.14 -10.46
N THR A 142 -0.13 9.39 -9.36
CA THR A 142 -1.48 8.97 -8.94
C THR A 142 -2.37 10.16 -8.59
N LEU A 143 -1.85 11.11 -7.80
CA LEU A 143 -2.59 12.30 -7.39
C LEU A 143 -2.95 13.19 -8.59
N GLU A 144 -2.03 13.34 -9.54
CA GLU A 144 -2.25 14.11 -10.77
C GLU A 144 -3.36 13.50 -11.64
N LEU A 145 -3.39 12.16 -11.79
CA LEU A 145 -4.46 11.44 -12.49
C LEU A 145 -5.84 11.66 -11.84
N LEU A 146 -5.86 12.00 -10.56
CA LEU A 146 -7.07 12.33 -9.80
C LEU A 146 -7.34 13.86 -9.72
N GLY A 147 -6.59 14.67 -10.48
CA GLY A 147 -6.76 16.13 -10.53
C GLY A 147 -6.23 16.85 -9.28
N ILE A 148 -5.33 16.24 -8.54
CA ILE A 148 -4.68 16.82 -7.37
C ILE A 148 -3.26 17.21 -7.75
N SER A 149 -2.94 18.50 -7.64
CA SER A 149 -1.63 19.04 -8.00
C SER A 149 -0.73 19.18 -6.77
N LYS A 150 0.58 19.34 -6.99
CA LYS A 150 1.55 19.58 -5.91
C LYS A 150 1.19 20.77 -5.01
N LYS A 151 0.53 21.81 -5.53
CA LYS A 151 0.07 22.97 -4.74
C LYS A 151 -1.03 22.63 -3.73
N ASP A 152 -1.70 21.50 -3.91
CA ASP A 152 -2.76 21.02 -3.01
C ASP A 152 -2.19 20.17 -1.87
N ILE A 153 -0.88 19.89 -1.88
CA ILE A 153 -0.19 19.03 -0.91
C ILE A 153 0.59 19.91 0.07
N LEU A 154 0.41 19.65 1.34
CA LEU A 154 1.25 20.17 2.43
C LEU A 154 1.97 19.01 3.10
N PHE A 155 3.24 19.22 3.43
CA PHE A 155 3.96 18.24 4.22
C PHE A 155 3.71 18.47 5.72
N LEU A 156 3.43 17.38 6.40
CA LEU A 156 3.22 17.37 7.84
C LEU A 156 4.47 17.89 8.53
N ASN A 157 4.28 18.86 9.44
CA ASN A 157 5.33 19.46 10.21
C ASN A 157 4.96 19.45 11.69
N GLU A 158 5.82 18.91 12.53
CA GLU A 158 5.61 18.76 13.96
C GLU A 158 5.62 20.12 14.72
N GLU A 159 6.16 21.19 14.13
CA GLU A 159 6.18 22.53 14.72
C GLU A 159 5.00 23.41 14.23
N THR A 160 3.95 22.77 13.69
CA THR A 160 2.81 23.46 13.09
C THR A 160 1.50 23.11 13.80
N GLU A 161 0.71 24.13 14.07
CA GLU A 161 -0.70 24.01 14.45
C GLU A 161 -1.57 24.08 13.18
N TYR A 162 -2.44 23.12 13.00
CA TYR A 162 -3.44 23.07 11.92
C TYR A 162 -4.79 23.48 12.49
N LYS A 163 -5.34 24.61 12.00
CA LYS A 163 -6.58 25.18 12.54
C LYS A 163 -7.79 24.30 12.36
N THR A 164 -7.90 23.64 11.20
CA THR A 164 -8.97 22.68 10.93
C THR A 164 -8.39 21.46 10.21
N MET A 165 -8.56 20.29 10.82
CA MET A 165 -8.08 19.03 10.27
C MET A 165 -9.24 18.06 10.08
N PHE A 166 -9.36 17.55 8.85
CA PHE A 166 -10.29 16.48 8.48
C PHE A 166 -9.55 15.15 8.53
N ILE A 167 -10.15 14.14 9.14
CA ILE A 167 -9.61 12.78 9.21
C ILE A 167 -10.70 11.82 8.76
N GLY A 168 -10.48 11.14 7.63
CA GLY A 168 -11.41 10.16 7.08
C GLY A 168 -11.18 8.77 7.65
N SER A 169 -12.22 7.92 7.61
CA SER A 169 -12.10 6.50 7.88
C SER A 169 -11.53 5.75 6.68
N SER A 170 -10.89 4.61 6.94
CA SER A 170 -10.35 3.74 5.89
C SER A 170 -11.46 3.02 5.13
N LEU A 171 -11.26 2.84 3.83
CA LEU A 171 -12.13 2.02 2.98
C LEU A 171 -11.71 0.55 2.89
N THR A 172 -10.47 0.25 3.26
CA THR A 172 -9.86 -1.07 3.06
C THR A 172 -9.32 -1.69 4.33
N HIS A 173 -8.96 -0.88 5.32
CA HIS A 173 -8.53 -1.33 6.64
C HIS A 173 -9.73 -1.57 7.55
N ASN A 174 -10.34 -2.73 7.43
CA ASN A 174 -11.29 -3.21 8.40
C ASN A 174 -10.63 -4.28 9.29
N ARG A 175 -11.25 -4.57 10.43
CA ARG A 175 -10.74 -5.58 11.39
C ARG A 175 -10.51 -6.95 10.78
N MET A 176 -11.28 -7.27 9.73
CA MET A 176 -11.24 -8.53 9.02
C MET A 176 -10.67 -8.26 7.64
N SER A 177 -9.38 -8.49 7.46
CA SER A 177 -8.70 -8.32 6.16
C SER A 177 -9.34 -9.12 5.01
N LEU A 178 -10.21 -10.06 5.33
CA LEU A 178 -10.96 -10.89 4.40
C LEU A 178 -12.32 -10.29 4.00
N GLU A 179 -12.73 -9.18 4.61
CA GLU A 179 -13.98 -8.53 4.23
C GLU A 179 -13.81 -7.67 2.98
N PRO A 180 -14.84 -7.60 2.14
CA PRO A 180 -14.84 -6.70 0.99
C PRO A 180 -14.59 -5.25 1.42
N PRO A 181 -13.83 -4.47 0.63
CA PRO A 181 -13.64 -3.06 0.89
C PRO A 181 -14.95 -2.28 0.69
N HIS A 182 -15.00 -1.07 1.23
CA HIS A 182 -16.12 -0.18 0.97
C HIS A 182 -16.21 0.17 -0.54
N PRO A 183 -17.43 0.19 -1.13
CA PRO A 183 -17.61 0.47 -2.56
C PRO A 183 -17.01 1.80 -3.06
N GLY A 184 -16.81 2.77 -2.17
CA GLY A 184 -16.12 4.02 -2.46
C GLY A 184 -14.69 3.86 -2.99
N LEU A 185 -14.04 2.73 -2.72
CA LEU A 185 -12.75 2.39 -3.32
C LEU A 185 -12.85 2.41 -4.86
N PHE A 186 -13.84 1.72 -5.42
CA PHE A 186 -14.00 1.61 -6.88
C PHE A 186 -14.34 2.94 -7.53
N SER A 187 -15.04 3.84 -6.84
CA SER A 187 -15.32 5.17 -7.35
C SER A 187 -14.02 5.97 -7.59
N ILE A 188 -13.01 5.80 -6.76
CA ILE A 188 -11.71 6.44 -6.93
C ILE A 188 -10.88 5.75 -8.02
N ILE A 189 -10.81 4.42 -7.97
CA ILE A 189 -10.02 3.64 -8.94
C ILE A 189 -10.52 3.88 -10.37
N ASN A 190 -11.82 3.94 -10.57
CA ASN A 190 -12.43 4.12 -11.89
C ASN A 190 -12.28 5.54 -12.44
N CYS A 191 -12.04 6.55 -11.60
CA CYS A 191 -11.76 7.92 -12.05
C CYS A 191 -10.38 8.04 -12.74
N MET A 192 -9.43 7.17 -12.43
CA MET A 192 -8.10 7.24 -13.01
C MET A 192 -8.10 6.70 -14.44
N LYS A 193 -7.71 7.56 -15.40
CA LYS A 193 -7.61 7.17 -16.81
C LYS A 193 -6.22 6.60 -17.11
N GLY A 194 -6.18 5.43 -17.75
CA GLY A 194 -4.94 4.84 -18.28
C GLY A 194 -4.61 5.37 -19.69
N SER A 195 -3.42 5.04 -20.18
CA SER A 195 -3.06 5.14 -21.59
C SER A 195 -3.64 3.95 -22.38
N ASP A 196 -3.64 4.06 -23.70
CA ASP A 196 -3.92 2.91 -24.53
C ASP A 196 -2.82 1.84 -24.38
N SER A 197 -3.22 0.58 -24.43
CA SER A 197 -2.31 -0.56 -24.40
C SER A 197 -2.86 -1.69 -25.28
N SER A 198 -1.98 -2.33 -26.02
CA SER A 198 -2.30 -3.53 -26.82
C SER A 198 -1.92 -4.83 -26.12
N LEU A 199 -1.45 -4.77 -24.88
CA LEU A 199 -1.03 -5.95 -24.11
C LEU A 199 -2.26 -6.63 -23.51
N ASP A 200 -2.58 -7.81 -24.00
CA ASP A 200 -3.73 -8.61 -23.54
C ASP A 200 -3.33 -9.77 -22.60
N LYS A 201 -2.08 -10.26 -22.70
CA LYS A 201 -1.52 -11.29 -21.82
C LYS A 201 -0.22 -10.78 -21.20
N ILE A 202 -0.21 -10.61 -19.90
CA ILE A 202 0.95 -10.05 -19.19
C ILE A 202 1.40 -10.95 -18.06
N TYR A 203 2.73 -11.06 -17.92
CA TYR A 203 3.38 -11.63 -16.76
C TYR A 203 4.05 -10.51 -15.94
N VAL A 204 3.63 -10.34 -14.72
CA VAL A 204 4.19 -9.34 -13.79
C VAL A 204 5.42 -9.93 -13.10
N SER A 205 6.58 -9.58 -13.62
CA SER A 205 7.86 -10.12 -13.19
C SER A 205 8.34 -9.55 -11.86
N ARG A 206 9.03 -10.37 -11.10
CA ARG A 206 9.78 -9.96 -9.91
C ARG A 206 11.29 -9.95 -10.13
N ARG A 207 11.77 -10.26 -11.32
CA ARG A 207 13.21 -10.24 -11.68
C ARG A 207 13.78 -8.82 -11.80
N THR A 208 13.31 -7.88 -10.98
CA THR A 208 13.69 -6.46 -11.02
C THR A 208 15.18 -6.24 -10.83
N TRP A 209 15.89 -7.18 -10.18
CA TRP A 209 17.34 -7.17 -10.08
C TRP A 209 18.05 -7.32 -11.42
N THR A 210 17.39 -7.80 -12.46
CA THR A 210 17.93 -7.88 -13.82
C THR A 210 17.84 -6.54 -14.56
N GLN A 211 17.09 -5.59 -14.01
CA GLN A 211 16.83 -4.28 -14.60
C GLN A 211 17.74 -3.21 -14.00
N LYS A 212 17.87 -2.10 -14.72
CA LYS A 212 18.51 -0.91 -14.15
C LYS A 212 17.69 -0.40 -12.96
N LYS A 213 18.37 0.14 -11.95
CA LYS A 213 17.69 0.72 -10.78
C LYS A 213 16.66 1.76 -11.25
N SER A 214 15.41 1.58 -10.84
CA SER A 214 14.33 2.52 -11.10
C SER A 214 14.09 3.39 -9.88
N SER A 215 13.92 4.70 -10.08
CA SER A 215 13.51 5.64 -9.04
C SER A 215 12.03 5.49 -8.64
N ASN A 216 11.27 4.68 -9.37
CA ASN A 216 9.83 4.52 -9.19
C ASN A 216 9.47 3.28 -8.32
N ILE A 217 10.44 2.69 -7.68
CA ILE A 217 10.26 1.63 -6.69
C ILE A 217 10.30 2.30 -5.31
N GLY A 218 9.20 2.45 -4.62
CA GLY A 218 9.15 3.06 -3.31
C GLY A 218 10.19 2.48 -2.34
N THR A 219 9.84 1.49 -1.55
CA THR A 219 10.78 0.76 -0.70
C THR A 219 11.50 -0.32 -1.49
N ASP A 220 12.83 -0.44 -1.31
CA ASP A 220 13.67 -1.42 -2.03
C ASP A 220 13.49 -2.85 -1.47
N TYR A 221 12.33 -3.44 -1.78
CA TYR A 221 12.07 -4.86 -1.49
C TYR A 221 12.35 -5.78 -2.69
N THR A 222 12.99 -5.29 -3.73
CA THR A 222 13.16 -6.02 -4.99
C THR A 222 13.99 -7.28 -4.84
N LYS A 223 14.93 -7.29 -3.90
CA LYS A 223 15.79 -8.44 -3.62
C LYS A 223 15.20 -9.40 -2.58
N GLN A 224 14.09 -9.04 -1.96
CA GLN A 224 13.41 -9.90 -1.01
C GLN A 224 12.36 -10.75 -1.71
N ARG A 225 12.12 -11.94 -1.21
CA ARG A 225 11.13 -12.87 -1.79
C ARG A 225 11.41 -13.20 -3.26
N MET A 226 12.67 -13.41 -3.61
CA MET A 226 13.03 -13.81 -4.97
C MET A 226 12.48 -15.19 -5.30
N CYS A 227 11.83 -15.34 -6.45
CA CYS A 227 11.57 -16.64 -7.04
C CYS A 227 12.84 -17.13 -7.74
N MET A 228 13.46 -18.18 -7.25
CA MET A 228 14.78 -18.60 -7.69
C MET A 228 14.78 -19.29 -9.07
N ASN A 229 13.65 -19.85 -9.47
CA ASN A 229 13.44 -20.44 -10.79
C ASN A 229 12.43 -19.65 -11.64
N GLU A 230 12.39 -18.33 -11.46
CA GLU A 230 11.47 -17.47 -12.22
C GLU A 230 11.80 -17.44 -13.72
N ASP A 231 13.04 -17.75 -14.09
CA ASP A 231 13.44 -17.84 -15.51
C ASP A 231 12.69 -18.96 -16.24
N ASP A 232 12.46 -20.11 -15.58
CA ASP A 232 11.70 -21.24 -16.15
C ASP A 232 10.24 -20.82 -16.37
N LEU A 233 9.66 -20.13 -15.38
CA LEU A 233 8.30 -19.59 -15.47
C LEU A 233 8.15 -18.58 -16.61
N VAL A 234 9.10 -17.65 -16.73
CA VAL A 234 9.10 -16.64 -17.80
C VAL A 234 9.19 -17.30 -19.17
N ASN A 235 10.12 -18.24 -19.35
CA ASN A 235 10.28 -18.95 -20.63
C ASN A 235 8.99 -19.69 -21.03
N TYR A 236 8.35 -20.36 -20.09
CA TYR A 236 7.09 -21.02 -20.31
C TYR A 236 5.98 -20.04 -20.73
N LEU A 237 5.78 -18.98 -19.94
CA LEU A 237 4.71 -17.99 -20.19
C LEU A 237 4.93 -17.20 -21.48
N VAL A 238 6.17 -16.83 -21.81
CA VAL A 238 6.50 -16.19 -23.10
C VAL A 238 6.15 -17.13 -24.24
N GLY A 239 6.44 -18.43 -24.13
CA GLY A 239 5.99 -19.44 -25.08
C GLY A 239 4.48 -19.55 -25.26
N LYS A 240 3.69 -19.15 -24.24
CA LYS A 240 2.21 -19.07 -24.27
C LYS A 240 1.69 -17.68 -24.71
N GLY A 241 2.57 -16.79 -25.16
CA GLY A 241 2.23 -15.47 -25.69
C GLY A 241 2.09 -14.37 -24.61
N TYR A 242 2.57 -14.61 -23.38
CA TYR A 242 2.60 -13.57 -22.37
C TYR A 242 3.77 -12.63 -22.59
N LYS A 243 3.52 -11.34 -22.36
CA LYS A 243 4.56 -10.31 -22.31
C LYS A 243 5.03 -10.14 -20.87
N GLU A 244 6.31 -10.40 -20.63
CA GLU A 244 6.93 -10.03 -19.33
C GLU A 244 6.96 -8.53 -19.18
N ILE A 245 6.47 -8.02 -18.03
CA ILE A 245 6.48 -6.61 -17.69
C ILE A 245 7.10 -6.39 -16.30
N PHE A 246 7.78 -5.26 -16.17
CA PHE A 246 8.34 -4.76 -14.92
C PHE A 246 7.61 -3.47 -14.56
N CYS A 247 6.71 -3.53 -13.59
CA CYS A 247 5.80 -2.42 -13.27
C CYS A 247 6.52 -1.11 -12.94
N GLU A 248 7.73 -1.19 -12.41
CA GLU A 248 8.56 -0.02 -12.09
C GLU A 248 9.05 0.76 -13.32
N ASN A 249 9.01 0.16 -14.50
CA ASN A 249 9.42 0.80 -15.76
C ASN A 249 8.30 1.62 -16.41
N TYR A 250 7.10 1.60 -15.84
CA TYR A 250 5.92 2.28 -16.37
C TYR A 250 5.42 3.36 -15.41
N SER A 251 4.98 4.48 -15.97
CA SER A 251 4.22 5.49 -15.23
C SER A 251 2.89 4.93 -14.70
N MET A 252 2.27 5.62 -13.77
CA MET A 252 0.95 5.21 -13.26
C MET A 252 -0.10 5.14 -14.38
N LYS A 253 -0.08 6.10 -15.31
CA LYS A 253 -1.01 6.13 -16.45
C LYS A 253 -0.83 4.91 -17.36
N GLU A 254 0.41 4.52 -17.64
CA GLU A 254 0.72 3.33 -18.43
C GLU A 254 0.33 2.05 -17.69
N LYS A 255 0.67 1.92 -16.41
CA LYS A 255 0.25 0.76 -15.59
C LYS A 255 -1.26 0.59 -15.62
N ILE A 256 -2.03 1.66 -15.39
CA ILE A 256 -3.49 1.60 -15.43
C ILE A 256 -3.97 1.13 -16.81
N GLY A 257 -3.39 1.64 -17.88
CA GLY A 257 -3.74 1.22 -19.25
C GLY A 257 -3.44 -0.23 -19.53
N ILE A 258 -2.24 -0.70 -19.17
CA ILE A 258 -1.80 -2.09 -19.35
C ILE A 258 -2.75 -3.05 -18.61
N PHE A 259 -3.01 -2.82 -17.32
CA PHE A 259 -3.84 -3.73 -16.54
C PHE A 259 -5.32 -3.66 -16.93
N ARG A 260 -5.83 -2.49 -17.31
CA ARG A 260 -7.24 -2.33 -17.73
C ARG A 260 -7.54 -3.06 -19.04
N ASN A 261 -6.58 -3.13 -19.95
CA ASN A 261 -6.74 -3.80 -21.24
C ASN A 261 -6.32 -5.28 -21.22
N ALA A 262 -5.63 -5.73 -20.19
CA ALA A 262 -5.21 -7.11 -20.06
C ALA A 262 -6.42 -8.05 -19.94
N LYS A 263 -6.41 -9.13 -20.72
CA LYS A 263 -7.37 -10.25 -20.61
C LYS A 263 -6.87 -11.32 -19.66
N SER A 264 -5.55 -11.47 -19.56
CA SER A 264 -4.93 -12.43 -18.65
C SER A 264 -3.69 -11.84 -17.99
N VAL A 265 -3.63 -11.98 -16.67
CA VAL A 265 -2.53 -11.50 -15.84
C VAL A 265 -2.00 -12.65 -15.00
N VAL A 266 -0.71 -12.91 -15.09
CA VAL A 266 -0.01 -13.86 -14.21
C VAL A 266 1.06 -13.09 -13.42
N GLY A 267 1.23 -13.38 -12.14
CA GLY A 267 2.30 -12.76 -11.37
C GLY A 267 2.36 -13.21 -9.93
N ALA A 268 3.51 -13.05 -9.32
CA ALA A 268 3.67 -13.34 -7.91
C ALA A 268 3.08 -12.22 -7.03
N SER A 269 2.45 -12.61 -5.93
CA SER A 269 1.92 -11.68 -4.93
C SER A 269 2.93 -10.63 -4.53
N GLY A 270 2.52 -9.37 -4.59
CA GLY A 270 3.38 -8.24 -4.23
C GLY A 270 2.94 -6.92 -4.84
N GLY A 271 3.79 -5.90 -4.70
CA GLY A 271 3.49 -4.54 -5.15
C GLY A 271 3.17 -4.43 -6.63
N GLY A 272 3.86 -5.18 -7.51
CA GLY A 272 3.59 -5.18 -8.95
C GLY A 272 2.19 -5.75 -9.26
N LEU A 273 1.83 -6.89 -8.65
CA LEU A 273 0.54 -7.53 -8.89
C LEU A 273 -0.64 -6.72 -8.32
N CYS A 274 -0.45 -5.81 -7.37
CA CYS A 274 -1.57 -5.01 -6.84
C CYS A 274 -2.25 -4.13 -7.91
N ASN A 275 -1.60 -3.90 -9.05
CA ASN A 275 -2.19 -3.21 -10.19
C ASN A 275 -3.40 -3.95 -10.81
N VAL A 276 -3.62 -5.21 -10.45
CA VAL A 276 -4.85 -5.94 -10.84
C VAL A 276 -6.14 -5.24 -10.37
N ILE A 277 -6.04 -4.33 -9.41
CA ILE A 277 -7.16 -3.46 -9.00
C ILE A 277 -7.69 -2.61 -10.16
N PHE A 278 -6.89 -2.37 -11.20
CA PHE A 278 -7.27 -1.63 -12.40
C PHE A 278 -7.85 -2.51 -13.51
N CYS A 279 -7.78 -3.82 -13.37
CA CYS A 279 -8.28 -4.76 -14.38
C CYS A 279 -9.78 -4.63 -14.59
N SER A 280 -10.24 -5.00 -15.79
CA SER A 280 -11.66 -5.18 -16.06
C SER A 280 -12.22 -6.42 -15.35
N SER A 281 -13.55 -6.51 -15.22
CA SER A 281 -14.22 -7.66 -14.60
C SER A 281 -13.99 -8.98 -15.33
N ASP A 282 -13.62 -8.93 -16.60
CA ASP A 282 -13.42 -10.12 -17.43
C ASP A 282 -11.97 -10.60 -17.46
N THR A 283 -11.06 -9.87 -16.82
CA THR A 283 -9.66 -10.24 -16.74
C THR A 283 -9.47 -11.49 -15.89
N GLU A 284 -8.77 -12.48 -16.42
CA GLU A 284 -8.34 -13.65 -15.67
C GLU A 284 -7.02 -13.38 -14.97
N VAL A 285 -6.97 -13.62 -13.67
CA VAL A 285 -5.76 -13.39 -12.87
C VAL A 285 -5.31 -14.69 -12.22
N LEU A 286 -4.06 -15.07 -12.45
CA LEU A 286 -3.38 -16.13 -11.71
C LEU A 286 -2.33 -15.53 -10.80
N SER A 287 -2.63 -15.51 -9.50
CA SER A 287 -1.72 -15.04 -8.48
C SER A 287 -0.88 -16.16 -7.93
N ILE A 288 0.44 -16.06 -8.08
CA ILE A 288 1.38 -17.04 -7.55
C ILE A 288 1.74 -16.63 -6.12
N ASN A 289 1.38 -17.49 -5.16
CA ASN A 289 1.70 -17.26 -3.76
C ASN A 289 3.14 -17.69 -3.47
N SER A 290 3.97 -16.77 -3.00
CA SER A 290 5.15 -17.21 -2.26
C SER A 290 4.71 -17.81 -0.91
N PRO A 291 5.47 -18.72 -0.32
CA PRO A 291 5.13 -19.25 1.00
C PRO A 291 4.83 -18.13 2.02
N GLU A 292 3.81 -18.32 2.85
CA GLU A 292 3.36 -17.37 3.88
C GLU A 292 2.75 -16.03 3.39
N PHE A 293 2.50 -15.84 2.09
CA PHE A 293 1.95 -14.57 1.57
C PHE A 293 0.46 -14.61 1.24
N TYR A 294 -0.21 -15.69 1.57
CA TYR A 294 -1.63 -15.93 1.29
C TYR A 294 -2.60 -14.79 1.73
N PRO A 295 -2.49 -14.20 2.94
CA PRO A 295 -3.46 -13.18 3.38
C PRO A 295 -3.52 -11.93 2.49
N THR A 296 -2.41 -11.57 1.83
CA THR A 296 -2.37 -10.41 0.94
C THR A 296 -3.17 -10.66 -0.33
N ASN A 297 -3.20 -11.89 -0.82
CA ASN A 297 -3.97 -12.26 -2.00
C ASN A 297 -5.47 -12.25 -1.73
N GLU A 298 -5.91 -12.71 -0.59
CA GLU A 298 -7.32 -12.62 -0.21
C GLU A 298 -7.81 -11.17 -0.15
N ARG A 299 -6.96 -10.25 0.34
CA ARG A 299 -7.28 -8.82 0.30
C ARG A 299 -7.41 -8.29 -1.13
N LEU A 300 -6.50 -8.67 -2.04
CA LEU A 300 -6.57 -8.28 -3.45
C LEU A 300 -7.81 -8.85 -4.13
N LYS A 301 -8.14 -10.11 -3.90
CA LYS A 301 -9.34 -10.76 -4.42
C LYS A 301 -10.61 -10.00 -4.02
N ASN A 302 -10.70 -9.65 -2.74
CA ASN A 302 -11.83 -8.87 -2.24
C ASN A 302 -11.88 -7.45 -2.85
N ALA A 303 -10.72 -6.79 -3.01
CA ALA A 303 -10.63 -5.46 -3.60
C ALA A 303 -11.05 -5.40 -5.05
N MET A 304 -10.79 -6.46 -5.80
CA MET A 304 -11.13 -6.49 -7.21
C MET A 304 -12.60 -6.75 -7.48
N ASN A 305 -13.36 -7.18 -6.47
CA ASN A 305 -14.74 -7.66 -6.65
C ASN A 305 -14.84 -8.72 -7.79
N HIS A 306 -13.73 -9.46 -8.01
CA HIS A 306 -13.58 -10.39 -9.11
C HIS A 306 -13.64 -11.83 -8.63
N THR A 307 -14.48 -12.59 -9.24
CA THR A 307 -14.56 -14.02 -9.02
C THR A 307 -13.48 -14.82 -9.78
N LYS A 308 -12.75 -14.18 -10.70
CA LYS A 308 -11.81 -14.83 -11.61
C LYS A 308 -10.34 -14.85 -11.17
N ILE A 309 -10.03 -14.48 -9.92
CA ILE A 309 -8.68 -14.68 -9.39
C ILE A 309 -8.51 -16.12 -8.97
N ARG A 310 -7.58 -16.81 -9.63
CA ARG A 310 -7.07 -18.11 -9.19
C ARG A 310 -5.76 -17.90 -8.43
N MET A 311 -5.51 -18.77 -7.46
CA MET A 311 -4.28 -18.75 -6.66
C MET A 311 -3.51 -20.04 -6.91
N PHE A 312 -2.21 -19.89 -7.13
CA PHE A 312 -1.29 -21.00 -7.23
C PHE A 312 -0.42 -21.04 -5.98
N ASP A 313 -0.54 -22.11 -5.19
CA ASP A 313 0.07 -22.25 -3.87
C ASP A 313 1.20 -23.29 -3.82
N HIS A 314 1.49 -23.98 -4.93
CA HIS A 314 2.54 -24.99 -5.00
C HIS A 314 3.93 -24.35 -5.08
N THR A 315 4.32 -23.71 -3.99
CA THR A 315 5.61 -23.03 -3.82
C THR A 315 6.27 -23.47 -2.52
N LYS A 316 7.60 -23.42 -2.48
CA LYS A 316 8.37 -23.81 -1.28
C LYS A 316 9.53 -22.85 -1.06
N PHE A 317 9.97 -22.72 0.19
CA PHE A 317 11.17 -21.95 0.50
C PHE A 317 12.40 -22.56 -0.17
N HIS A 318 13.21 -21.70 -0.77
CA HIS A 318 14.50 -22.09 -1.29
C HIS A 318 15.49 -22.26 -0.13
N LYS A 319 16.09 -23.46 0.01
CA LYS A 319 17.20 -23.67 0.93
C LYS A 319 18.50 -23.41 0.16
N PRO A 320 19.33 -22.43 0.58
CA PRO A 320 20.59 -22.15 -0.11
C PRO A 320 21.48 -23.40 -0.14
N ILE A 321 21.99 -23.71 -1.32
CA ILE A 321 23.00 -24.75 -1.48
C ILE A 321 24.37 -24.13 -1.11
N LYS A 322 25.20 -24.86 -0.38
CA LYS A 322 26.54 -24.41 0.02
C LYS A 322 27.35 -24.00 -1.22
N GLY A 323 27.77 -22.74 -1.27
CA GLY A 323 28.51 -22.18 -2.42
C GLY A 323 27.67 -21.36 -3.42
N GLN A 324 26.34 -21.34 -3.28
CA GLN A 324 25.48 -20.49 -4.09
C GLN A 324 25.58 -19.04 -3.58
N ILE A 325 25.89 -18.11 -4.48
CA ILE A 325 25.88 -16.67 -4.16
C ILE A 325 24.41 -16.22 -4.15
N VAL A 326 23.80 -16.32 -3.00
CA VAL A 326 22.51 -15.67 -2.76
C VAL A 326 22.81 -14.34 -2.06
N ASP A 327 22.20 -13.26 -2.49
CA ASP A 327 22.38 -11.95 -1.85
C ASP A 327 22.13 -12.11 -0.34
N LYS A 328 23.14 -11.77 0.47
CA LYS A 328 23.08 -11.90 1.93
C LYS A 328 21.90 -11.15 2.54
N ASN A 329 21.37 -10.13 1.85
CA ASN A 329 20.20 -9.36 2.27
C ASN A 329 18.87 -10.05 1.90
N ALA A 330 18.88 -11.02 0.97
CA ALA A 330 17.71 -11.86 0.63
C ALA A 330 17.57 -13.06 1.59
N LEU A 331 18.61 -13.35 2.35
CA LEU A 331 18.69 -14.49 3.25
C LEU A 331 18.23 -14.15 4.66
N SER A 332 16.93 -14.04 4.87
CA SER A 332 16.44 -14.49 6.16
C SER A 332 16.36 -16.04 6.08
N ILE A 333 17.37 -16.69 6.62
CA ILE A 333 17.57 -18.14 6.58
C ILE A 333 16.45 -18.93 7.30
N SER A 334 15.48 -18.24 7.85
CA SER A 334 14.47 -18.78 8.76
C SER A 334 13.11 -19.10 8.13
N GLY A 335 12.95 -18.97 6.80
CA GLY A 335 11.66 -19.26 6.17
C GLY A 335 10.58 -18.21 6.44
N GLY A 336 10.96 -16.93 6.59
CA GLY A 336 9.99 -15.82 6.75
C GLY A 336 9.52 -15.20 5.44
N LEU A 337 8.59 -14.25 5.54
CA LEU A 337 7.95 -13.51 4.41
C LEU A 337 8.91 -12.99 3.33
N ASN A 338 10.17 -12.75 3.68
CA ASN A 338 11.17 -12.17 2.79
C ASN A 338 12.17 -13.20 2.23
N SER A 339 11.98 -14.47 2.53
CA SER A 339 12.88 -15.55 2.08
C SER A 339 12.73 -15.84 0.59
N PRO A 340 13.81 -16.28 -0.07
CA PRO A 340 13.74 -16.80 -1.44
C PRO A 340 12.88 -18.05 -1.51
N TRP A 341 12.24 -18.27 -2.65
CA TRP A 341 11.32 -19.39 -2.85
C TRP A 341 11.42 -19.95 -4.27
N LEU A 342 10.81 -21.11 -4.46
CA LEU A 342 10.75 -21.84 -5.72
C LEU A 342 9.31 -22.13 -6.04
N ILE A 343 9.00 -22.16 -7.34
CA ILE A 343 7.74 -22.62 -7.90
C ILE A 343 7.87 -24.08 -8.30
N ASP A 344 6.84 -24.87 -8.08
CA ASP A 344 6.73 -26.21 -8.65
C ASP A 344 6.24 -26.07 -10.10
N MET A 345 7.17 -26.15 -11.06
CA MET A 345 6.88 -25.90 -12.46
C MET A 345 5.99 -26.99 -13.10
N ASP A 346 6.14 -28.25 -12.68
CA ASP A 346 5.31 -29.34 -13.22
C ASP A 346 3.86 -29.13 -12.80
N GLN A 347 3.64 -28.82 -11.54
CA GLN A 347 2.30 -28.51 -11.03
C GLN A 347 1.75 -27.22 -11.65
N PHE A 348 2.61 -26.19 -11.83
CA PHE A 348 2.20 -24.93 -12.47
C PHE A 348 1.70 -25.16 -13.90
N ILE A 349 2.43 -25.92 -14.69
CA ILE A 349 2.05 -26.23 -16.07
C ILE A 349 0.72 -27.00 -16.11
N ASN A 350 0.58 -28.01 -15.24
CA ASN A 350 -0.66 -28.78 -15.16
C ASN A 350 -1.88 -27.90 -14.80
N ASP A 351 -1.74 -27.04 -13.77
CA ASP A 351 -2.83 -26.17 -13.31
C ASP A 351 -3.13 -25.04 -14.30
N PHE A 352 -2.12 -24.62 -15.07
CA PHE A 352 -2.26 -23.54 -16.05
C PHE A 352 -2.97 -24.00 -17.31
N GLU A 353 -2.80 -25.26 -17.71
CA GLU A 353 -3.39 -25.85 -18.92
C GLU A 353 -4.76 -26.54 -18.67
N ALA A 354 -5.14 -26.72 -17.39
CA ALA A 354 -6.44 -27.24 -16.98
C ALA A 354 -7.56 -26.19 -17.10
#